data_c006755d24852e18fea5947dfcbcf4bb
#
_entry.id   c006755d24852e18fea5947dfcbcf4bb
#
_cell.length_a   1.000
_cell.length_b   1.000
_cell.length_c   1.000
_cell.angle_alpha   90.00
_cell.angle_beta   90.00
_cell.angle_gamma   90.00
#
_symmetry.space_group_name_H-M   'P 1'
#
loop_
_entity.id
_entity.type
_entity.pdbx_description
1 polymer ?
#
loop_
_entity_poly.entity_id
_entity_poly.type
_entity_poly.pdbx_seq_one_letter_code
_entity_poly.pdbx_strand_id
1 'polypeptide(L)'
;MVKKIQLPLQTLNLVVGFMVWVLISSLLPYIKEDIAIPANQLALVTAIPVILGSILRIPLGYYANQFGARTIFLISFILLIFPVYYISIAKSITDLLIGGLFLGIGGAVFSVGVTSLPKYYPKERHGFVNGIYGAGNLGTALSAFGAPVLASKFGWSTTVQFYLVILGIFIVANFFLGDKKEHRVKTPLMEQIKGVYKNEKLWLLSLFYFITFGSFVAFTIYLPNFLVASFGLDKVDAGLRTAGFIVIATVMRPLGGWLADRFHSLILLMFVFGVYTISAMILSFAPSIGWYTFGCLTIALCAGVGNGVIFKLVPMYFHKQAGIVNGIVSAMGGLGGFFPPLILTILFNITGHYAIGFMALSEVALASLILVIWMYYQGKMGIANQVIDHTVEGILVTDIHGKIISINPAFSKITGYTKNDVIGKNPNILKSGMQSKDFYEGLWNSIEANGFWQGEIWNKRKDGEPYLQWLTISAIKNDAGEVVQYAGMCSDMSSRNVKEA
;
A
#
# COMPACT_ATOMS: atom_id res chain seq x y z
N MET A 1 -5.22 -16.12 -26.83
CA MET A 1 -4.62 -14.91 -27.45
C MET A 1 -5.02 -13.63 -26.68
N VAL A 2 -6.31 -13.35 -26.48
CA VAL A 2 -6.82 -12.13 -25.82
C VAL A 2 -6.20 -11.89 -24.44
N LYS A 3 -6.09 -12.90 -23.57
CA LYS A 3 -5.49 -12.74 -22.23
C LYS A 3 -4.02 -12.27 -22.23
N LYS A 4 -3.22 -12.75 -23.19
CA LYS A 4 -1.78 -12.38 -23.27
C LYS A 4 -1.56 -10.93 -23.72
N ILE A 5 -2.53 -10.34 -24.44
CA ILE A 5 -2.45 -8.97 -24.96
C ILE A 5 -2.88 -7.95 -23.90
N GLN A 6 -3.64 -8.35 -22.84
CA GLN A 6 -4.19 -7.38 -21.88
C GLN A 6 -3.12 -6.63 -21.10
N LEU A 7 -2.04 -7.27 -20.68
CA LEU A 7 -0.97 -6.58 -19.94
C LEU A 7 -0.30 -5.48 -20.81
N PRO A 8 0.24 -5.76 -22.01
CA PRO A 8 0.81 -4.71 -22.83
C PRO A 8 -0.21 -3.66 -23.25
N LEU A 9 -1.44 -4.03 -23.62
CA LEU A 9 -2.47 -3.08 -24.04
C LEU A 9 -2.85 -2.11 -22.90
N GLN A 10 -3.14 -2.64 -21.70
CA GLN A 10 -3.53 -1.80 -20.57
C GLN A 10 -2.34 -0.96 -20.06
N THR A 11 -1.12 -1.46 -20.13
CA THR A 11 0.09 -0.68 -19.81
C THR A 11 0.26 0.49 -20.78
N LEU A 12 0.10 0.26 -22.09
CA LEU A 12 0.15 1.32 -23.09
C LEU A 12 -1.03 2.31 -22.95
N ASN A 13 -2.21 1.84 -22.56
CA ASN A 13 -3.32 2.73 -22.20
C ASN A 13 -2.94 3.67 -21.05
N LEU A 14 -2.23 3.16 -20.04
CA LEU A 14 -1.74 4.00 -18.94
C LEU A 14 -0.69 5.00 -19.42
N VAL A 15 0.24 4.57 -20.29
CA VAL A 15 1.22 5.49 -20.92
C VAL A 15 0.51 6.66 -21.57
N VAL A 16 -0.49 6.39 -22.44
CA VAL A 16 -1.25 7.44 -23.14
C VAL A 16 -2.04 8.31 -22.17
N GLY A 17 -2.73 7.70 -21.19
CA GLY A 17 -3.45 8.45 -20.17
C GLY A 17 -2.54 9.42 -19.42
N PHE A 18 -1.34 8.97 -19.05
CA PHE A 18 -0.39 9.81 -18.32
C PHE A 18 0.32 10.83 -19.19
N MET A 19 0.51 10.56 -20.48
CA MET A 19 0.94 11.58 -21.44
C MET A 19 -0.05 12.75 -21.48
N VAL A 20 -1.34 12.46 -21.59
CA VAL A 20 -2.41 13.46 -21.59
C VAL A 20 -2.53 14.19 -20.26
N TRP A 21 -2.38 13.47 -19.16
CA TRP A 21 -2.51 14.01 -17.80
C TRP A 21 -1.54 15.15 -17.51
N VAL A 22 -0.29 15.06 -17.99
CA VAL A 22 0.77 16.05 -17.74
C VAL A 22 0.98 17.03 -18.91
N LEU A 23 0.07 17.04 -19.87
CA LEU A 23 0.21 17.80 -21.13
C LEU A 23 0.42 19.30 -20.89
N ILE A 24 -0.39 19.93 -20.02
CA ILE A 24 -0.26 21.36 -19.71
C ILE A 24 1.09 21.66 -19.06
N SER A 25 1.50 20.86 -18.06
CA SER A 25 2.77 21.08 -17.37
C SER A 25 3.97 20.92 -18.32
N SER A 26 3.90 19.98 -19.27
CA SER A 26 4.93 19.74 -20.27
C SER A 26 5.06 20.89 -21.29
N LEU A 27 3.94 21.52 -21.64
CA LEU A 27 3.87 22.59 -22.63
C LEU A 27 3.85 24.00 -22.01
N LEU A 28 3.85 24.12 -20.69
CA LEU A 28 3.71 25.39 -19.99
C LEU A 28 4.70 26.48 -20.45
N PRO A 29 5.99 26.20 -20.73
CA PRO A 29 6.91 27.22 -21.23
C PRO A 29 6.44 27.88 -22.52
N TYR A 30 5.81 27.12 -23.44
CA TYR A 30 5.29 27.60 -24.72
C TYR A 30 3.93 28.26 -24.58
N ILE A 31 3.05 27.70 -23.74
CA ILE A 31 1.72 28.27 -23.46
C ILE A 31 1.83 29.69 -22.89
N LYS A 32 2.87 29.93 -22.05
CA LYS A 32 3.12 31.26 -21.46
C LYS A 32 3.49 32.33 -22.45
N GLU A 33 3.97 32.00 -23.63
CA GLU A 33 4.29 32.95 -24.68
C GLU A 33 3.01 33.57 -25.29
N ASP A 34 1.93 32.77 -25.32
CA ASP A 34 0.63 33.20 -25.93
C ASP A 34 -0.41 33.59 -24.85
N ILE A 35 -0.37 32.96 -23.67
CA ILE A 35 -1.33 33.18 -22.59
C ILE A 35 -0.58 33.71 -21.36
N ALA A 36 -0.84 34.96 -20.97
CA ALA A 36 -0.25 35.56 -19.78
C ALA A 36 -0.77 34.87 -18.52
N ILE A 37 0.14 34.12 -17.80
CA ILE A 37 -0.19 33.41 -16.56
C ILE A 37 0.58 34.08 -15.42
N PRO A 38 -0.10 34.65 -14.41
CA PRO A 38 0.53 35.23 -13.25
C PRO A 38 1.33 34.18 -12.48
N ALA A 39 2.47 34.56 -11.90
CA ALA A 39 3.37 33.62 -11.19
C ALA A 39 2.66 32.84 -10.05
N ASN A 40 1.72 33.48 -9.35
CA ASN A 40 0.93 32.86 -8.28
C ASN A 40 -0.09 31.84 -8.76
N GLN A 41 -0.45 31.81 -10.05
CA GLN A 41 -1.41 30.87 -10.64
C GLN A 41 -0.74 29.71 -11.38
N LEU A 42 0.57 29.78 -11.63
CA LEU A 42 1.30 28.73 -12.33
C LEU A 42 1.18 27.35 -11.67
N ALA A 43 1.34 27.31 -10.35
CA ALA A 43 1.22 26.07 -9.57
C ALA A 43 -0.20 25.49 -9.69
N LEU A 44 -1.23 26.34 -9.70
CA LEU A 44 -2.61 25.90 -9.83
C LEU A 44 -2.89 25.33 -11.22
N VAL A 45 -2.47 26.00 -12.27
CA VAL A 45 -2.67 25.55 -13.67
C VAL A 45 -2.03 24.19 -13.92
N THR A 46 -0.83 23.95 -13.37
CA THR A 46 -0.13 22.67 -13.55
C THR A 46 -0.67 21.57 -12.64
N ALA A 47 -1.20 21.89 -11.46
CA ALA A 47 -1.65 20.93 -10.49
C ALA A 47 -3.13 20.53 -10.60
N ILE A 48 -3.96 21.36 -11.26
CA ILE A 48 -5.41 21.12 -11.33
C ILE A 48 -5.80 19.76 -11.95
N PRO A 49 -5.08 19.19 -12.95
CA PRO A 49 -5.38 17.85 -13.46
C PRO A 49 -5.23 16.76 -12.40
N VAL A 50 -4.39 17.00 -11.38
CA VAL A 50 -4.13 16.00 -10.32
C VAL A 50 -5.35 15.80 -9.44
N ILE A 51 -6.12 16.85 -9.17
CA ILE A 51 -7.29 16.79 -8.28
C ILE A 51 -8.34 15.84 -8.86
N LEU A 52 -8.85 16.13 -10.05
CA LEU A 52 -9.87 15.28 -10.68
C LEU A 52 -9.31 13.90 -11.00
N GLY A 53 -8.04 13.84 -11.44
CA GLY A 53 -7.33 12.59 -11.68
C GLY A 53 -7.26 11.69 -10.45
N SER A 54 -7.10 12.26 -9.26
CA SER A 54 -7.11 11.51 -8.01
C SER A 54 -8.53 11.06 -7.61
N ILE A 55 -9.49 11.97 -7.62
CA ILE A 55 -10.87 11.69 -7.19
C ILE A 55 -11.52 10.62 -8.08
N LEU A 56 -11.37 10.73 -9.41
CA LEU A 56 -11.96 9.79 -10.37
C LEU A 56 -11.35 8.38 -10.32
N ARG A 57 -10.18 8.18 -9.69
CA ARG A 57 -9.63 6.82 -9.47
C ARG A 57 -10.59 5.93 -8.68
N ILE A 58 -11.36 6.50 -7.77
CA ILE A 58 -12.33 5.76 -6.95
C ILE A 58 -13.44 5.17 -7.81
N PRO A 59 -14.26 5.98 -8.54
CA PRO A 59 -15.31 5.44 -9.40
C PRO A 59 -14.74 4.63 -10.57
N LEU A 60 -13.60 4.98 -11.18
CA LEU A 60 -13.05 4.20 -12.28
C LEU A 60 -12.57 2.82 -11.83
N GLY A 61 -11.97 2.68 -10.64
CA GLY A 61 -11.62 1.40 -10.05
C GLY A 61 -12.84 0.51 -9.80
N TYR A 62 -13.92 1.10 -9.29
CA TYR A 62 -15.18 0.42 -9.10
C TYR A 62 -15.81 -0.02 -10.42
N TYR A 63 -15.95 0.89 -11.38
CA TYR A 63 -16.57 0.60 -12.68
C TYR A 63 -15.73 -0.36 -13.53
N ALA A 64 -14.41 -0.34 -13.40
CA ALA A 64 -13.55 -1.35 -14.03
C ALA A 64 -13.90 -2.78 -13.56
N ASN A 65 -14.28 -2.93 -12.30
CA ASN A 65 -14.74 -4.22 -11.77
C ASN A 65 -16.13 -4.61 -12.30
N GLN A 66 -17.02 -3.63 -12.48
CA GLN A 66 -18.40 -3.86 -12.94
C GLN A 66 -18.53 -4.09 -14.45
N PHE A 67 -17.85 -3.25 -15.24
CA PHE A 67 -18.02 -3.19 -16.70
C PHE A 67 -16.84 -3.77 -17.48
N GLY A 68 -15.72 -4.04 -16.80
CA GLY A 68 -14.46 -4.48 -17.39
C GLY A 68 -13.58 -3.32 -17.90
N ALA A 69 -12.27 -3.55 -17.91
CA ALA A 69 -11.27 -2.53 -18.26
C ALA A 69 -11.47 -1.98 -19.67
N ARG A 70 -11.78 -2.84 -20.65
CA ARG A 70 -12.05 -2.43 -22.04
C ARG A 70 -13.05 -1.27 -22.12
N THR A 71 -14.20 -1.42 -21.47
CA THR A 71 -15.29 -0.42 -21.50
C THR A 71 -14.85 0.89 -20.85
N ILE A 72 -14.15 0.82 -19.71
CA ILE A 72 -13.74 1.98 -18.97
C ILE A 72 -12.63 2.75 -19.70
N PHE A 73 -11.62 2.07 -20.28
CA PHE A 73 -10.62 2.74 -21.12
C PHE A 73 -11.25 3.40 -22.34
N LEU A 74 -12.20 2.73 -23.04
CA LEU A 74 -12.91 3.31 -24.17
C LEU A 74 -13.65 4.61 -23.79
N ILE A 75 -14.46 4.56 -22.73
CA ILE A 75 -15.21 5.73 -22.25
C ILE A 75 -14.24 6.84 -21.84
N SER A 76 -13.20 6.53 -21.07
CA SER A 76 -12.22 7.51 -20.60
C SER A 76 -11.51 8.21 -21.76
N PHE A 77 -11.08 7.47 -22.78
CA PHE A 77 -10.38 8.06 -23.93
C PHE A 77 -11.30 8.86 -24.86
N ILE A 78 -12.56 8.42 -25.04
CA ILE A 78 -13.56 9.22 -25.75
C ILE A 78 -13.83 10.54 -25.02
N LEU A 79 -13.98 10.49 -23.69
CA LEU A 79 -14.19 11.68 -22.88
C LEU A 79 -12.98 12.62 -22.90
N LEU A 80 -11.75 12.09 -23.01
CA LEU A 80 -10.53 12.91 -23.11
C LEU A 80 -10.39 13.68 -24.43
N ILE A 81 -11.05 13.27 -25.50
CA ILE A 81 -11.03 14.03 -26.77
C ILE A 81 -11.47 15.47 -26.54
N PHE A 82 -12.53 15.68 -25.76
CA PHE A 82 -13.11 17.03 -25.55
C PHE A 82 -12.14 17.97 -24.83
N PRO A 83 -11.60 17.68 -23.65
CA PRO A 83 -10.67 18.59 -22.98
C PRO A 83 -9.34 18.76 -23.73
N VAL A 84 -8.84 17.73 -24.43
CA VAL A 84 -7.62 17.86 -25.25
C VAL A 84 -7.89 18.83 -26.42
N TYR A 85 -9.00 18.67 -27.11
CA TYR A 85 -9.39 19.63 -28.16
C TYR A 85 -9.57 21.03 -27.59
N TYR A 86 -10.28 21.16 -26.45
CA TYR A 86 -10.53 22.45 -25.80
C TYR A 86 -9.23 23.16 -25.40
N ILE A 87 -8.24 22.44 -24.87
CA ILE A 87 -6.91 22.99 -24.58
C ILE A 87 -6.20 23.43 -25.86
N SER A 88 -6.34 22.75 -27.00
CA SER A 88 -5.66 23.13 -28.23
C SER A 88 -6.10 24.50 -28.79
N ILE A 89 -7.28 24.98 -28.38
CA ILE A 89 -7.85 26.28 -28.78
C ILE A 89 -7.93 27.28 -27.63
N ALA A 90 -7.31 26.98 -26.46
CA ALA A 90 -7.36 27.82 -25.28
C ALA A 90 -6.73 29.21 -25.54
N LYS A 91 -7.37 30.26 -25.00
CA LYS A 91 -6.93 31.66 -25.13
C LYS A 91 -6.80 32.37 -23.78
N SER A 92 -7.23 31.70 -22.71
CA SER A 92 -7.25 32.26 -21.36
C SER A 92 -6.82 31.26 -20.29
N ILE A 93 -6.44 31.78 -19.12
CA ILE A 93 -6.15 30.91 -17.94
C ILE A 93 -7.37 30.08 -17.56
N THR A 94 -8.57 30.63 -17.67
CA THR A 94 -9.82 29.93 -17.37
C THR A 94 -9.98 28.70 -18.26
N ASP A 95 -9.65 28.83 -19.56
CA ASP A 95 -9.68 27.68 -20.48
C ASP A 95 -8.69 26.60 -20.07
N LEU A 96 -7.47 26.98 -19.65
CA LEU A 96 -6.46 26.07 -19.17
C LEU A 96 -6.89 25.37 -17.87
N LEU A 97 -7.56 26.09 -16.96
CA LEU A 97 -8.05 25.52 -15.70
C LEU A 97 -9.21 24.54 -15.95
N ILE A 98 -10.18 24.93 -16.78
CA ILE A 98 -11.32 24.04 -17.08
C ILE A 98 -10.86 22.82 -17.87
N GLY A 99 -10.15 23.02 -18.97
CA GLY A 99 -9.62 21.90 -19.76
C GLY A 99 -8.67 21.03 -18.96
N GLY A 100 -7.76 21.65 -18.17
CA GLY A 100 -6.82 20.97 -17.30
C GLY A 100 -7.49 20.08 -16.26
N LEU A 101 -8.57 20.57 -15.63
CA LEU A 101 -9.33 19.77 -14.68
C LEU A 101 -9.79 18.44 -15.31
N PHE A 102 -10.36 18.49 -16.53
CA PHE A 102 -10.84 17.29 -17.22
C PHE A 102 -9.73 16.43 -17.83
N LEU A 103 -8.52 16.97 -18.10
CA LEU A 103 -7.36 16.14 -18.42
C LEU A 103 -7.02 15.17 -17.29
N GLY A 104 -7.47 15.45 -16.07
CA GLY A 104 -7.37 14.54 -14.91
C GLY A 104 -7.93 13.13 -15.18
N ILE A 105 -8.90 12.97 -16.08
CA ILE A 105 -9.40 11.65 -16.51
C ILE A 105 -8.24 10.74 -16.94
N GLY A 106 -7.21 11.31 -17.63
CA GLY A 106 -6.01 10.58 -18.04
C GLY A 106 -5.21 10.01 -16.86
N GLY A 107 -5.12 10.74 -15.74
CA GLY A 107 -4.48 10.26 -14.52
C GLY A 107 -5.30 9.22 -13.76
N ALA A 108 -6.63 9.26 -13.92
CA ALA A 108 -7.56 8.37 -13.24
C ALA A 108 -7.60 6.96 -13.81
N VAL A 109 -7.22 6.75 -15.08
CA VAL A 109 -7.22 5.40 -15.72
C VAL A 109 -6.26 4.42 -15.05
N PHE A 110 -5.34 4.90 -14.19
CA PHE A 110 -4.46 4.04 -13.40
C PHE A 110 -5.24 2.98 -12.60
N SER A 111 -6.35 3.35 -11.97
CA SER A 111 -7.16 2.43 -11.16
C SER A 111 -7.83 1.32 -11.98
N VAL A 112 -7.98 1.51 -13.29
CA VAL A 112 -8.60 0.52 -14.19
C VAL A 112 -7.73 -0.72 -14.32
N GLY A 113 -6.47 -0.56 -14.70
CA GLY A 113 -5.58 -1.70 -14.95
C GLY A 113 -5.12 -2.42 -13.68
N VAL A 114 -4.83 -1.68 -12.58
CA VAL A 114 -4.49 -2.35 -11.29
C VAL A 114 -5.65 -3.20 -10.74
N THR A 115 -6.89 -2.89 -11.15
CA THR A 115 -8.08 -3.67 -10.79
C THR A 115 -8.32 -4.85 -11.74
N SER A 116 -8.06 -4.66 -13.03
CA SER A 116 -8.34 -5.64 -14.08
C SER A 116 -7.25 -6.69 -14.21
N LEU A 117 -5.99 -6.29 -14.28
CA LEU A 117 -4.88 -7.18 -14.64
C LEU A 117 -4.67 -8.37 -13.70
N PRO A 118 -4.83 -8.25 -12.35
CA PRO A 118 -4.73 -9.41 -11.46
C PRO A 118 -5.69 -10.55 -11.81
N LYS A 119 -6.80 -10.28 -12.48
CA LYS A 119 -7.78 -11.31 -12.88
C LYS A 119 -7.26 -12.29 -13.97
N TYR A 120 -6.20 -11.92 -14.67
CA TYR A 120 -5.59 -12.70 -15.75
C TYR A 120 -4.40 -13.53 -15.33
N TYR A 121 -3.89 -13.33 -14.11
CA TYR A 121 -2.64 -13.91 -13.63
C TYR A 121 -2.83 -14.60 -12.26
N PRO A 122 -2.00 -15.62 -11.94
CA PRO A 122 -2.01 -16.24 -10.61
C PRO A 122 -1.53 -15.26 -9.54
N LYS A 123 -1.95 -15.49 -8.29
CA LYS A 123 -1.69 -14.58 -7.14
C LYS A 123 -0.21 -14.29 -6.91
N GLU A 124 0.65 -15.26 -7.20
CA GLU A 124 2.11 -15.21 -7.05
C GLU A 124 2.77 -14.22 -8.02
N ARG A 125 2.05 -13.75 -9.03
CA ARG A 125 2.53 -12.78 -10.04
C ARG A 125 1.80 -11.44 -10.01
N HIS A 126 0.89 -11.23 -9.08
CA HIS A 126 0.12 -9.99 -9.03
C HIS A 126 1.00 -8.76 -8.80
N GLY A 127 2.06 -8.89 -7.98
CA GLY A 127 3.01 -7.80 -7.73
C GLY A 127 3.77 -7.41 -9.01
N PHE A 128 4.36 -8.38 -9.69
CA PHE A 128 5.08 -8.15 -10.94
C PHE A 128 4.19 -7.56 -12.04
N VAL A 129 2.99 -8.11 -12.22
CA VAL A 129 2.03 -7.64 -13.23
C VAL A 129 1.59 -6.20 -12.96
N ASN A 130 1.23 -5.88 -11.72
CA ASN A 130 0.87 -4.52 -11.32
C ASN A 130 2.08 -3.56 -11.40
N GLY A 131 3.27 -4.06 -11.14
CA GLY A 131 4.52 -3.34 -11.33
C GLY A 131 4.76 -2.95 -12.79
N ILE A 132 4.62 -3.90 -13.73
CA ILE A 132 4.70 -3.63 -15.18
C ILE A 132 3.63 -2.62 -15.60
N TYR A 133 2.40 -2.81 -15.17
CA TYR A 133 1.35 -1.83 -15.46
C TYR A 133 1.71 -0.44 -14.96
N GLY A 134 2.24 -0.35 -13.73
CA GLY A 134 2.69 0.90 -13.13
C GLY A 134 3.87 1.56 -13.85
N ALA A 135 4.64 0.81 -14.65
CA ALA A 135 5.67 1.38 -15.53
C ALA A 135 5.06 2.27 -16.64
N GLY A 136 3.74 2.23 -16.83
CA GLY A 136 3.02 3.21 -17.66
C GLY A 136 3.21 4.66 -17.21
N ASN A 137 3.76 4.92 -16.01
CA ASN A 137 4.26 6.24 -15.60
C ASN A 137 5.30 6.82 -16.59
N LEU A 138 5.96 6.00 -17.42
CA LEU A 138 6.81 6.49 -18.52
C LEU A 138 6.07 7.45 -19.44
N GLY A 139 4.74 7.40 -19.50
CA GLY A 139 3.93 8.38 -20.25
C GLY A 139 4.20 9.82 -19.83
N THR A 140 4.43 10.07 -18.53
CA THR A 140 4.79 11.42 -18.05
C THR A 140 6.15 11.87 -18.60
N ALA A 141 7.14 10.98 -18.64
CA ALA A 141 8.45 11.28 -19.21
C ALA A 141 8.36 11.51 -20.73
N LEU A 142 7.61 10.66 -21.44
CA LEU A 142 7.41 10.82 -22.91
C LEU A 142 6.74 12.16 -23.23
N SER A 143 5.77 12.61 -22.43
CA SER A 143 5.17 13.92 -22.62
C SER A 143 6.15 15.05 -22.25
N ALA A 144 6.83 14.94 -21.12
CA ALA A 144 7.77 15.96 -20.65
C ALA A 144 8.92 16.25 -21.64
N PHE A 145 9.37 15.22 -22.38
CA PHE A 145 10.40 15.38 -23.42
C PHE A 145 9.81 15.61 -24.83
N GLY A 146 8.85 14.80 -25.21
CA GLY A 146 8.33 14.78 -26.56
C GLY A 146 7.46 16.01 -26.88
N ALA A 147 6.64 16.46 -25.94
CA ALA A 147 5.74 17.58 -26.20
C ALA A 147 6.51 18.91 -26.45
N PRO A 148 7.53 19.29 -25.66
CA PRO A 148 8.36 20.47 -25.97
C PRO A 148 9.07 20.39 -27.33
N VAL A 149 9.61 19.23 -27.70
CA VAL A 149 10.27 19.02 -29.00
C VAL A 149 9.30 19.20 -30.17
N LEU A 150 8.07 18.72 -30.03
CA LEU A 150 7.03 18.94 -31.03
C LEU A 150 6.57 20.40 -31.03
N ALA A 151 6.41 21.01 -29.86
CA ALA A 151 5.98 22.40 -29.75
C ALA A 151 6.96 23.40 -30.33
N SER A 152 8.28 23.14 -30.22
CA SER A 152 9.31 23.98 -30.83
C SER A 152 9.22 24.01 -32.38
N LYS A 153 8.66 22.93 -32.99
CA LYS A 153 8.57 22.81 -34.45
C LYS A 153 7.20 23.22 -35.01
N PHE A 154 6.12 22.90 -34.29
CA PHE A 154 4.76 22.97 -34.78
C PHE A 154 3.88 23.90 -33.94
N GLY A 155 4.40 24.50 -32.89
CA GLY A 155 3.63 25.24 -31.89
C GLY A 155 2.89 24.33 -30.90
N TRP A 156 2.57 24.87 -29.72
CA TRP A 156 1.97 24.09 -28.64
C TRP A 156 0.55 23.61 -28.94
N SER A 157 -0.26 24.44 -29.60
CA SER A 157 -1.65 24.12 -29.99
C SER A 157 -1.70 22.91 -30.93
N THR A 158 -0.88 22.89 -32.01
CA THR A 158 -0.78 21.77 -32.93
C THR A 158 -0.23 20.51 -32.23
N THR A 159 0.73 20.68 -31.32
CA THR A 159 1.23 19.59 -30.51
C THR A 159 0.13 18.93 -29.69
N VAL A 160 -0.76 19.72 -29.05
CA VAL A 160 -1.92 19.20 -28.33
C VAL A 160 -2.84 18.41 -29.27
N GLN A 161 -3.04 18.86 -30.51
CA GLN A 161 -3.87 18.14 -31.51
C GLN A 161 -3.26 16.76 -31.88
N PHE A 162 -1.96 16.59 -31.88
CA PHE A 162 -1.35 15.26 -32.09
C PHE A 162 -1.77 14.24 -31.03
N TYR A 163 -2.07 14.68 -29.80
CA TYR A 163 -2.59 13.79 -28.76
C TYR A 163 -4.01 13.28 -29.07
N LEU A 164 -4.81 14.03 -29.85
CA LEU A 164 -6.10 13.53 -30.35
C LEU A 164 -5.93 12.32 -31.27
N VAL A 165 -4.90 12.34 -32.13
CA VAL A 165 -4.58 11.21 -33.02
C VAL A 165 -4.19 9.99 -32.19
N ILE A 166 -3.34 10.17 -31.16
CA ILE A 166 -2.93 9.10 -30.26
C ILE A 166 -4.15 8.51 -29.53
N LEU A 167 -5.03 9.37 -28.99
CA LEU A 167 -6.27 8.92 -28.34
C LEU A 167 -7.15 8.13 -29.31
N GLY A 168 -7.32 8.59 -30.55
CA GLY A 168 -8.07 7.88 -31.59
C GLY A 168 -7.53 6.49 -31.88
N ILE A 169 -6.20 6.35 -32.02
CA ILE A 169 -5.54 5.04 -32.20
C ILE A 169 -5.87 4.10 -31.03
N PHE A 170 -5.78 4.59 -29.78
CA PHE A 170 -6.01 3.78 -28.60
C PHE A 170 -7.50 3.49 -28.34
N ILE A 171 -8.41 4.34 -28.76
CA ILE A 171 -9.85 4.02 -28.80
C ILE A 171 -10.10 2.81 -29.74
N VAL A 172 -9.55 2.85 -30.96
CA VAL A 172 -9.65 1.75 -31.91
C VAL A 172 -8.98 0.47 -31.38
N ALA A 173 -7.78 0.60 -30.80
CA ALA A 173 -7.07 -0.55 -30.21
C ALA A 173 -7.88 -1.20 -29.07
N ASN A 174 -8.44 -0.43 -28.16
CA ASN A 174 -9.27 -0.96 -27.07
C ASN A 174 -10.59 -1.59 -27.60
N PHE A 175 -11.17 -1.00 -28.64
CA PHE A 175 -12.39 -1.56 -29.25
C PHE A 175 -12.17 -2.96 -29.81
N PHE A 176 -11.05 -3.20 -30.50
CA PHE A 176 -10.77 -4.49 -31.15
C PHE A 176 -10.01 -5.48 -30.23
N LEU A 177 -9.02 -5.02 -29.45
CA LEU A 177 -8.11 -5.87 -28.68
C LEU A 177 -8.51 -6.02 -27.19
N GLY A 178 -9.36 -5.14 -26.68
CA GLY A 178 -9.83 -5.20 -25.31
C GLY A 178 -10.71 -6.42 -25.03
N ASP A 179 -10.57 -7.02 -23.85
CA ASP A 179 -11.33 -8.21 -23.47
C ASP A 179 -12.81 -7.89 -23.19
N LYS A 180 -13.70 -8.51 -23.99
CA LYS A 180 -15.16 -8.39 -23.84
C LYS A 180 -15.72 -9.31 -22.73
N LYS A 181 -14.95 -10.34 -22.35
CA LYS A 181 -15.38 -11.42 -21.44
C LYS A 181 -14.67 -11.37 -20.09
N GLU A 182 -14.11 -10.21 -19.72
CA GLU A 182 -13.47 -10.02 -18.42
C GLU A 182 -14.44 -10.35 -17.28
N HIS A 183 -13.96 -11.06 -16.25
CA HIS A 183 -14.76 -11.40 -15.07
C HIS A 183 -15.24 -10.11 -14.35
N ARG A 184 -16.55 -10.04 -14.10
CA ARG A 184 -17.21 -8.86 -13.52
C ARG A 184 -17.74 -9.15 -12.13
N VAL A 185 -17.59 -8.16 -11.23
CA VAL A 185 -18.13 -8.21 -9.86
C VAL A 185 -19.25 -7.17 -9.76
N LYS A 186 -20.48 -7.63 -9.54
CA LYS A 186 -21.68 -6.77 -9.50
C LYS A 186 -22.13 -6.54 -8.06
N THR A 187 -21.35 -5.81 -7.29
CA THR A 187 -21.73 -5.41 -5.91
C THR A 187 -21.95 -3.90 -5.89
N PRO A 188 -23.01 -3.37 -5.24
CA PRO A 188 -23.26 -1.93 -5.15
C PRO A 188 -22.08 -1.17 -4.53
N LEU A 189 -21.80 0.05 -5.05
CA LEU A 189 -20.67 0.88 -4.63
C LEU A 189 -20.69 1.15 -3.12
N MET A 190 -21.84 1.56 -2.59
CA MET A 190 -21.99 1.92 -1.18
C MET A 190 -21.76 0.72 -0.25
N GLU A 191 -22.16 -0.46 -0.64
CA GLU A 191 -21.92 -1.70 0.10
C GLU A 191 -20.44 -2.05 0.13
N GLN A 192 -19.72 -1.91 -1.00
CA GLN A 192 -18.28 -2.10 -1.05
C GLN A 192 -17.55 -1.10 -0.16
N ILE A 193 -17.92 0.19 -0.20
CA ILE A 193 -17.32 1.22 0.67
C ILE A 193 -17.58 0.91 2.14
N LYS A 194 -18.83 0.60 2.51
CA LYS A 194 -19.17 0.22 3.89
C LYS A 194 -18.42 -1.02 4.38
N GLY A 195 -18.11 -1.95 3.48
CA GLY A 195 -17.32 -3.14 3.78
C GLY A 195 -15.84 -2.91 4.05
N VAL A 196 -15.28 -1.77 3.60
CA VAL A 196 -13.84 -1.53 3.70
C VAL A 196 -13.44 -0.32 4.54
N TYR A 197 -14.29 0.71 4.70
CA TYR A 197 -13.90 1.99 5.30
C TYR A 197 -13.48 1.90 6.77
N LYS A 198 -13.98 0.89 7.51
CA LYS A 198 -13.58 0.62 8.90
C LYS A 198 -12.30 -0.20 9.02
N ASN A 199 -11.81 -0.75 7.92
CA ASN A 199 -10.62 -1.58 7.93
C ASN A 199 -9.36 -0.70 7.95
N GLU A 200 -8.60 -0.78 9.03
CA GLU A 200 -7.36 -0.02 9.21
C GLU A 200 -6.34 -0.23 8.08
N LYS A 201 -6.27 -1.44 7.51
CA LYS A 201 -5.35 -1.75 6.41
C LYS A 201 -5.61 -0.91 5.16
N LEU A 202 -6.87 -0.49 4.91
CA LEU A 202 -7.19 0.43 3.82
C LEU A 202 -6.44 1.76 4.00
N TRP A 203 -6.54 2.33 5.19
CA TRP A 203 -5.97 3.64 5.48
C TRP A 203 -4.44 3.60 5.59
N LEU A 204 -3.89 2.50 6.12
CA LEU A 204 -2.44 2.28 6.14
C LEU A 204 -1.86 2.16 4.73
N LEU A 205 -2.45 1.34 3.85
CA LEU A 205 -2.02 1.25 2.45
C LEU A 205 -2.20 2.58 1.70
N SER A 206 -3.26 3.33 2.02
CA SER A 206 -3.48 4.67 1.48
C SER A 206 -2.40 5.65 1.90
N LEU A 207 -2.01 5.65 3.19
CA LEU A 207 -0.91 6.46 3.70
C LEU A 207 0.43 6.07 3.06
N PHE A 208 0.73 4.78 2.97
CA PHE A 208 1.97 4.31 2.36
C PHE A 208 2.08 4.73 0.89
N TYR A 209 0.98 4.65 0.15
CA TYR A 209 0.97 5.07 -1.25
C TYR A 209 0.94 6.60 -1.41
N PHE A 210 0.32 7.32 -0.47
CA PHE A 210 0.39 8.78 -0.38
C PHE A 210 1.85 9.26 -0.28
N ILE A 211 2.68 8.55 0.49
CA ILE A 211 4.10 8.89 0.64
C ILE A 211 4.90 8.45 -0.59
N THR A 212 4.82 7.17 -0.98
CA THR A 212 5.69 6.62 -2.03
C THR A 212 5.35 7.17 -3.41
N PHE A 213 4.09 7.21 -3.80
CA PHE A 213 3.66 7.77 -5.08
C PHE A 213 3.54 9.29 -5.02
N GLY A 214 3.04 9.83 -3.91
CA GLY A 214 2.90 11.27 -3.74
C GLY A 214 4.25 11.98 -3.81
N SER A 215 5.28 11.50 -3.12
CA SER A 215 6.61 12.09 -3.24
C SER A 215 7.21 11.90 -4.64
N PHE A 216 6.98 10.76 -5.31
CA PHE A 216 7.38 10.60 -6.71
C PHE A 216 6.81 11.72 -7.58
N VAL A 217 5.52 12.01 -7.47
CA VAL A 217 4.87 13.09 -8.23
C VAL A 217 5.37 14.46 -7.78
N ALA A 218 5.49 14.69 -6.47
CA ALA A 218 5.99 15.93 -5.90
C ALA A 218 7.40 16.27 -6.41
N PHE A 219 8.33 15.32 -6.34
CA PHE A 219 9.69 15.51 -6.85
C PHE A 219 9.71 15.71 -8.36
N THR A 220 8.89 15.00 -9.12
CA THR A 220 8.77 15.18 -10.57
C THR A 220 8.39 16.62 -10.95
N ILE A 221 7.50 17.25 -10.20
CA ILE A 221 7.03 18.62 -10.47
C ILE A 221 8.02 19.67 -9.93
N TYR A 222 8.56 19.41 -8.75
CA TYR A 222 9.32 20.40 -7.98
C TYR A 222 10.81 20.42 -8.30
N LEU A 223 11.41 19.24 -8.55
CA LEU A 223 12.87 19.09 -8.67
C LEU A 223 13.52 19.96 -9.74
N PRO A 224 12.95 20.15 -10.97
CA PRO A 224 13.60 20.99 -11.97
C PRO A 224 13.81 22.43 -11.48
N ASN A 225 12.76 23.05 -10.95
CA ASN A 225 12.80 24.42 -10.47
C ASN A 225 13.71 24.56 -9.25
N PHE A 226 13.69 23.59 -8.35
CA PHE A 226 14.54 23.57 -7.17
C PHE A 226 16.03 23.47 -7.53
N LEU A 227 16.40 22.63 -8.47
CA LEU A 227 17.79 22.45 -8.90
C LEU A 227 18.35 23.76 -9.53
N VAL A 228 17.55 24.46 -10.33
CA VAL A 228 17.91 25.74 -10.89
C VAL A 228 18.05 26.81 -9.80
N ALA A 229 17.05 26.91 -8.92
CA ALA A 229 16.99 27.98 -7.90
C ALA A 229 18.03 27.80 -6.80
N SER A 230 18.25 26.57 -6.32
CA SER A 230 19.12 26.29 -5.15
C SER A 230 20.56 25.99 -5.52
N PHE A 231 20.82 25.43 -6.70
CA PHE A 231 22.14 25.02 -7.14
C PHE A 231 22.67 25.78 -8.37
N GLY A 232 21.88 26.67 -8.96
CA GLY A 232 22.26 27.44 -10.14
C GLY A 232 22.48 26.58 -11.38
N LEU A 233 21.85 25.38 -11.46
CA LEU A 233 22.00 24.53 -12.62
C LEU A 233 21.31 25.11 -13.85
N ASP A 234 21.86 24.81 -15.02
CA ASP A 234 21.16 25.08 -16.28
C ASP A 234 19.84 24.30 -16.35
N LYS A 235 18.85 24.89 -17.02
CA LYS A 235 17.50 24.30 -17.18
C LYS A 235 17.52 22.90 -17.81
N VAL A 236 18.44 22.68 -18.75
CA VAL A 236 18.61 21.39 -19.44
C VAL A 236 19.17 20.35 -18.49
N ASP A 237 20.22 20.67 -17.72
CA ASP A 237 20.81 19.75 -16.73
C ASP A 237 19.82 19.43 -15.58
N ALA A 238 19.10 20.42 -15.09
CA ALA A 238 18.03 20.22 -14.10
C ALA A 238 16.92 19.30 -14.62
N GLY A 239 16.54 19.47 -15.89
CA GLY A 239 15.59 18.60 -16.58
C GLY A 239 16.09 17.16 -16.72
N LEU A 240 17.34 16.96 -17.12
CA LEU A 240 17.96 15.64 -17.27
C LEU A 240 18.05 14.89 -15.96
N ARG A 241 18.42 15.56 -14.85
CA ARG A 241 18.48 14.96 -13.51
C ARG A 241 17.09 14.56 -13.02
N THR A 242 16.08 15.40 -13.26
CA THR A 242 14.69 15.07 -12.94
C THR A 242 14.20 13.88 -13.78
N ALA A 243 14.57 13.82 -15.04
CA ALA A 243 14.25 12.68 -15.88
C ALA A 243 14.89 11.39 -15.36
N GLY A 244 16.15 11.45 -14.93
CA GLY A 244 16.82 10.32 -14.28
C GLY A 244 16.06 9.83 -13.04
N PHE A 245 15.60 10.75 -12.19
CA PHE A 245 14.73 10.42 -11.05
C PHE A 245 13.46 9.68 -11.49
N ILE A 246 12.75 10.21 -12.48
CA ILE A 246 11.49 9.62 -12.99
C ILE A 246 11.73 8.22 -13.55
N VAL A 247 12.76 8.05 -14.38
CA VAL A 247 13.08 6.77 -15.02
C VAL A 247 13.42 5.71 -13.97
N ILE A 248 14.27 6.05 -12.99
CA ILE A 248 14.65 5.13 -11.92
C ILE A 248 13.41 4.71 -11.12
N ALA A 249 12.60 5.66 -10.64
CA ALA A 249 11.40 5.35 -9.88
C ALA A 249 10.42 4.49 -10.68
N THR A 250 10.32 4.72 -11.99
CA THR A 250 9.40 3.97 -12.86
C THR A 250 9.90 2.56 -13.12
N VAL A 251 11.19 2.37 -13.43
CA VAL A 251 11.79 1.05 -13.69
C VAL A 251 11.86 0.20 -12.44
N MET A 252 12.05 0.81 -11.26
CA MET A 252 12.05 0.08 -9.99
C MET A 252 10.68 -0.43 -9.58
N ARG A 253 9.59 0.03 -10.19
CA ARG A 253 8.23 -0.41 -9.86
C ARG A 253 7.94 -1.88 -10.23
N PRO A 254 8.25 -2.37 -11.45
CA PRO A 254 8.20 -3.80 -11.77
C PRO A 254 9.10 -4.65 -10.86
N LEU A 255 10.31 -4.15 -10.56
CA LEU A 255 11.23 -4.82 -9.64
C LEU A 255 10.64 -4.96 -8.24
N GLY A 256 10.05 -3.88 -7.69
CA GLY A 256 9.38 -3.88 -6.40
C GLY A 256 8.22 -4.88 -6.35
N GLY A 257 7.40 -4.94 -7.41
CA GLY A 257 6.34 -5.92 -7.55
C GLY A 257 6.85 -7.36 -7.61
N TRP A 258 7.94 -7.62 -8.36
CA TRP A 258 8.58 -8.92 -8.42
C TRP A 258 9.21 -9.34 -7.09
N LEU A 259 9.86 -8.41 -6.39
CA LEU A 259 10.37 -8.66 -5.03
C LEU A 259 9.23 -9.00 -4.07
N ALA A 260 8.10 -8.29 -4.14
CA ALA A 260 6.93 -8.55 -3.30
C ALA A 260 6.27 -9.91 -3.58
N ASP A 261 6.43 -10.46 -4.80
CA ASP A 261 5.95 -11.80 -5.13
C ASP A 261 6.84 -12.91 -4.54
N ARG A 262 8.12 -12.61 -4.21
CA ARG A 262 9.10 -13.57 -3.68
C ARG A 262 9.39 -13.42 -2.20
N PHE A 263 9.35 -12.21 -1.69
CA PHE A 263 9.69 -11.88 -0.31
C PHE A 263 8.47 -11.35 0.44
N HIS A 264 8.56 -11.33 1.76
CA HIS A 264 7.49 -10.81 2.60
C HIS A 264 7.29 -9.30 2.38
N SER A 265 6.15 -8.91 1.83
CA SER A 265 5.86 -7.53 1.38
C SER A 265 6.04 -6.48 2.47
N LEU A 266 5.67 -6.79 3.75
CA LEU A 266 5.85 -5.83 4.85
C LEU A 266 7.33 -5.64 5.20
N ILE A 267 8.17 -6.67 5.11
CA ILE A 267 9.63 -6.53 5.34
C ILE A 267 10.25 -5.62 4.26
N LEU A 268 9.81 -5.78 3.00
CA LEU A 268 10.24 -4.88 1.93
C LEU A 268 9.83 -3.43 2.20
N LEU A 269 8.61 -3.20 2.69
CA LEU A 269 8.16 -1.85 3.05
C LEU A 269 8.92 -1.28 4.25
N MET A 270 9.31 -2.09 5.24
CA MET A 270 10.19 -1.64 6.32
C MET A 270 11.52 -1.12 5.78
N PHE A 271 12.14 -1.87 4.87
CA PHE A 271 13.37 -1.42 4.21
C PHE A 271 13.14 -0.13 3.41
N VAL A 272 12.09 -0.07 2.61
CA VAL A 272 11.72 1.11 1.82
C VAL A 272 11.58 2.35 2.71
N PHE A 273 10.76 2.29 3.75
CA PHE A 273 10.52 3.44 4.62
C PHE A 273 11.73 3.78 5.50
N GLY A 274 12.54 2.81 5.90
CA GLY A 274 13.80 3.05 6.61
C GLY A 274 14.78 3.86 5.76
N VAL A 275 15.00 3.43 4.52
CA VAL A 275 15.88 4.15 3.58
C VAL A 275 15.29 5.52 3.20
N TYR A 276 13.95 5.60 3.05
CA TYR A 276 13.25 6.86 2.80
C TYR A 276 13.50 7.88 3.91
N THR A 277 13.36 7.45 5.17
CA THR A 277 13.59 8.28 6.35
C THR A 277 15.00 8.86 6.35
N ILE A 278 16.01 7.99 6.17
CA ILE A 278 17.42 8.41 6.15
C ILE A 278 17.69 9.37 4.98
N SER A 279 17.20 9.06 3.80
CA SER A 279 17.42 9.89 2.59
C SER A 279 16.77 11.27 2.75
N ALA A 280 15.53 11.33 3.23
CA ALA A 280 14.83 12.59 3.45
C ALA A 280 15.50 13.42 4.56
N MET A 281 16.02 12.76 5.61
CA MET A 281 16.82 13.41 6.65
C MET A 281 18.10 14.01 6.08
N ILE A 282 18.84 13.30 5.23
CA ILE A 282 20.03 13.85 4.55
C ILE A 282 19.67 15.11 3.76
N LEU A 283 18.55 15.07 3.02
CA LEU A 283 18.09 16.21 2.21
C LEU A 283 17.71 17.42 3.08
N SER A 284 17.26 17.23 4.32
CA SER A 284 16.87 18.31 5.24
C SER A 284 18.05 19.16 5.73
N PHE A 285 19.26 18.63 5.69
CA PHE A 285 20.48 19.37 6.06
C PHE A 285 21.03 20.25 4.94
N ALA A 286 20.30 20.47 3.85
CA ALA A 286 20.69 21.27 2.68
C ALA A 286 22.10 20.88 2.16
N PRO A 287 22.34 19.62 1.82
CA PRO A 287 23.67 19.12 1.51
C PRO A 287 24.18 19.65 0.16
N SER A 288 25.48 19.43 -0.12
CA SER A 288 26.03 19.66 -1.46
C SER A 288 25.27 18.88 -2.54
N ILE A 289 25.37 19.33 -3.81
CA ILE A 289 24.63 18.75 -4.92
C ILE A 289 24.85 17.23 -5.09
N GLY A 290 26.05 16.72 -4.74
CA GLY A 290 26.37 15.29 -4.80
C GLY A 290 25.50 14.48 -3.83
N TRP A 291 25.47 14.88 -2.56
CA TRP A 291 24.64 14.26 -1.54
C TRP A 291 23.13 14.46 -1.80
N TYR A 292 22.76 15.64 -2.33
CA TYR A 292 21.39 15.90 -2.75
C TYR A 292 20.95 14.94 -3.85
N THR A 293 21.79 14.77 -4.89
CA THR A 293 21.54 13.81 -5.98
C THR A 293 21.43 12.39 -5.44
N PHE A 294 22.34 11.97 -4.56
CA PHE A 294 22.27 10.66 -3.92
C PHE A 294 20.96 10.45 -3.14
N GLY A 295 20.57 11.41 -2.30
CA GLY A 295 19.31 11.34 -1.55
C GLY A 295 18.06 11.28 -2.47
N CYS A 296 18.03 12.08 -3.55
CA CYS A 296 16.94 12.03 -4.51
C CYS A 296 16.87 10.67 -5.24
N LEU A 297 18.01 10.11 -5.68
CA LEU A 297 18.04 8.83 -6.38
C LEU A 297 17.65 7.66 -5.48
N THR A 298 18.06 7.68 -4.20
CA THR A 298 17.62 6.66 -3.23
C THR A 298 16.12 6.77 -2.94
N ILE A 299 15.57 7.98 -2.85
CA ILE A 299 14.12 8.19 -2.76
C ILE A 299 13.42 7.66 -4.02
N ALA A 300 13.97 7.89 -5.22
CA ALA A 300 13.41 7.37 -6.47
C ALA A 300 13.33 5.83 -6.47
N LEU A 301 14.43 5.17 -6.08
CA LEU A 301 14.49 3.71 -5.94
C LEU A 301 13.42 3.20 -4.97
N CYS A 302 13.36 3.79 -3.79
CA CYS A 302 12.42 3.40 -2.74
C CYS A 302 10.96 3.68 -3.13
N ALA A 303 10.68 4.82 -3.77
CA ALA A 303 9.36 5.14 -4.30
C ALA A 303 8.90 4.10 -5.32
N GLY A 304 9.77 3.74 -6.28
CA GLY A 304 9.47 2.72 -7.28
C GLY A 304 9.17 1.37 -6.64
N VAL A 305 10.07 0.87 -5.79
CA VAL A 305 9.89 -0.41 -5.09
C VAL A 305 8.62 -0.39 -4.23
N GLY A 306 8.42 0.63 -3.39
CA GLY A 306 7.25 0.77 -2.53
C GLY A 306 5.94 0.78 -3.31
N ASN A 307 5.90 1.51 -4.44
CA ASN A 307 4.73 1.55 -5.32
C ASN A 307 4.37 0.16 -5.89
N GLY A 308 5.37 -0.67 -6.22
CA GLY A 308 5.16 -2.05 -6.66
C GLY A 308 4.63 -2.95 -5.55
N VAL A 309 5.20 -2.85 -4.36
CA VAL A 309 4.83 -3.67 -3.18
C VAL A 309 3.41 -3.39 -2.72
N ILE A 310 2.98 -2.11 -2.66
CA ILE A 310 1.66 -1.74 -2.12
C ILE A 310 0.53 -2.35 -2.95
N PHE A 311 0.62 -2.35 -4.28
CA PHE A 311 -0.42 -2.93 -5.14
C PHE A 311 -0.39 -4.47 -5.19
N LYS A 312 0.61 -5.13 -4.62
CA LYS A 312 0.55 -6.56 -4.27
C LYS A 312 -0.29 -6.79 -3.02
N LEU A 313 -0.19 -5.91 -2.02
CA LEU A 313 -0.90 -6.05 -0.75
C LEU A 313 -2.42 -5.80 -0.88
N VAL A 314 -2.86 -4.91 -1.80
CA VAL A 314 -4.29 -4.62 -1.97
C VAL A 314 -5.11 -5.88 -2.28
N PRO A 315 -4.85 -6.66 -3.33
CA PRO A 315 -5.62 -7.87 -3.60
C PRO A 315 -5.40 -8.97 -2.56
N MET A 316 -4.29 -8.94 -1.80
CA MET A 316 -4.03 -9.88 -0.72
C MET A 316 -4.95 -9.65 0.48
N TYR A 317 -5.20 -8.40 0.85
CA TYR A 317 -6.08 -8.07 1.99
C TYR A 317 -7.56 -7.89 1.60
N PHE A 318 -7.86 -7.52 0.34
CA PHE A 318 -9.20 -7.11 -0.10
C PHE A 318 -9.64 -7.83 -1.38
N HIS A 319 -9.73 -9.17 -1.34
CA HIS A 319 -10.04 -9.98 -2.54
C HIS A 319 -11.31 -9.56 -3.28
N LYS A 320 -12.42 -9.38 -2.56
CA LYS A 320 -13.74 -9.08 -3.14
C LYS A 320 -13.92 -7.59 -3.47
N GLN A 321 -13.26 -6.71 -2.72
CA GLN A 321 -13.38 -5.26 -2.85
C GLN A 321 -12.13 -4.60 -3.48
N ALA A 322 -11.25 -5.37 -4.13
CA ALA A 322 -9.99 -4.86 -4.68
C ALA A 322 -10.18 -3.64 -5.61
N GLY A 323 -11.26 -3.58 -6.37
CA GLY A 323 -11.51 -2.45 -7.27
C GLY A 323 -11.69 -1.12 -6.55
N ILE A 324 -12.56 -1.09 -5.52
CA ILE A 324 -12.78 0.14 -4.75
C ILE A 324 -11.54 0.51 -3.91
N VAL A 325 -10.86 -0.50 -3.33
CA VAL A 325 -9.65 -0.28 -2.54
C VAL A 325 -8.51 0.24 -3.41
N ASN A 326 -8.29 -0.33 -4.60
CA ASN A 326 -7.34 0.20 -5.58
C ASN A 326 -7.65 1.66 -5.95
N GLY A 327 -8.94 1.97 -6.11
CA GLY A 327 -9.40 3.34 -6.35
C GLY A 327 -9.02 4.28 -5.22
N ILE A 328 -9.36 3.94 -3.97
CA ILE A 328 -9.10 4.78 -2.79
C ILE A 328 -7.59 4.92 -2.54
N VAL A 329 -6.84 3.83 -2.49
CA VAL A 329 -5.39 3.84 -2.27
C VAL A 329 -4.69 4.67 -3.35
N SER A 330 -5.05 4.47 -4.63
CA SER A 330 -4.45 5.24 -5.72
C SER A 330 -4.86 6.71 -5.74
N ALA A 331 -6.08 7.04 -5.29
CA ALA A 331 -6.53 8.41 -5.13
C ALA A 331 -5.70 9.15 -4.08
N MET A 332 -5.48 8.52 -2.92
CA MET A 332 -4.64 9.09 -1.87
C MET A 332 -3.20 9.31 -2.33
N GLY A 333 -2.63 8.38 -3.11
CA GLY A 333 -1.31 8.60 -3.72
C GLY A 333 -1.28 9.80 -4.68
N GLY A 334 -2.33 10.00 -5.47
CA GLY A 334 -2.44 11.20 -6.32
C GLY A 334 -2.49 12.48 -5.48
N LEU A 335 -3.32 12.52 -4.44
CA LEU A 335 -3.40 13.67 -3.51
C LEU A 335 -2.05 13.94 -2.82
N GLY A 336 -1.26 12.90 -2.54
CA GLY A 336 0.11 13.04 -2.06
C GLY A 336 1.06 13.76 -3.04
N GLY A 337 0.73 13.76 -4.33
CA GLY A 337 1.44 14.55 -5.33
C GLY A 337 0.99 16.02 -5.41
N PHE A 338 -0.18 16.35 -4.86
CA PHE A 338 -0.75 17.68 -4.89
C PHE A 338 -0.48 18.51 -3.63
N PHE A 339 -0.82 17.98 -2.46
CA PHE A 339 -0.74 18.73 -1.22
C PHE A 339 0.69 19.03 -0.73
N PRO A 340 1.64 18.07 -0.71
CA PRO A 340 2.98 18.34 -0.22
C PRO A 340 3.72 19.46 -0.96
N PRO A 341 3.71 19.55 -2.31
CA PRO A 341 4.33 20.66 -3.01
C PRO A 341 3.73 22.03 -2.66
N LEU A 342 2.42 22.12 -2.44
CA LEU A 342 1.76 23.34 -1.99
C LEU A 342 2.25 23.75 -0.58
N ILE A 343 2.27 22.81 0.35
CA ILE A 343 2.75 23.03 1.71
C ILE A 343 4.21 23.46 1.69
N LEU A 344 5.05 22.80 0.89
CA LEU A 344 6.46 23.17 0.69
C LEU A 344 6.63 24.59 0.19
N THR A 345 5.82 25.01 -0.78
CA THR A 345 5.85 26.36 -1.31
C THR A 345 5.46 27.39 -0.24
N ILE A 346 4.40 27.10 0.53
CA ILE A 346 3.98 27.98 1.64
C ILE A 346 5.07 28.06 2.70
N LEU A 347 5.65 26.94 3.12
CA LEU A 347 6.71 26.89 4.12
C LEU A 347 7.98 27.64 3.64
N PHE A 348 8.34 27.45 2.37
CA PHE A 348 9.46 28.18 1.77
C PHE A 348 9.22 29.71 1.77
N ASN A 349 8.02 30.15 1.40
CA ASN A 349 7.69 31.57 1.41
C ASN A 349 7.72 32.21 2.81
N ILE A 350 7.45 31.42 3.85
CA ILE A 350 7.47 31.88 5.26
C ILE A 350 8.89 31.85 5.83
N THR A 351 9.64 30.77 5.55
CA THR A 351 10.90 30.46 6.24
C THR A 351 12.16 30.73 5.43
N GLY A 352 12.02 30.82 4.09
CA GLY A 352 13.16 30.90 3.16
C GLY A 352 13.92 29.58 2.98
N HIS A 353 13.48 28.49 3.62
CA HIS A 353 14.21 27.22 3.61
C HIS A 353 13.34 26.04 3.18
N TYR A 354 13.86 25.18 2.29
CA TYR A 354 13.23 23.93 1.89
C TYR A 354 13.46 22.79 2.90
N ALA A 355 14.40 22.96 3.83
CA ALA A 355 14.79 21.95 4.84
C ALA A 355 13.59 21.38 5.61
N ILE A 356 12.66 22.25 6.02
CA ILE A 356 11.47 21.87 6.80
C ILE A 356 10.60 20.85 6.05
N GLY A 357 10.50 20.98 4.72
CA GLY A 357 9.71 20.05 3.93
C GLY A 357 10.34 18.65 3.83
N PHE A 358 11.66 18.57 3.74
CA PHE A 358 12.37 17.30 3.78
C PHE A 358 12.34 16.67 5.17
N MET A 359 12.40 17.48 6.25
CA MET A 359 12.18 17.02 7.62
C MET A 359 10.79 16.40 7.75
N ALA A 360 9.73 17.09 7.33
CA ALA A 360 8.38 16.56 7.37
C ALA A 360 8.25 15.25 6.59
N LEU A 361 8.89 15.12 5.42
CA LEU A 361 8.93 13.87 4.66
C LEU A 361 9.63 12.75 5.45
N SER A 362 10.76 13.08 6.13
CA SER A 362 11.48 12.12 6.98
C SER A 362 10.62 11.63 8.14
N GLU A 363 9.92 12.53 8.83
CA GLU A 363 9.05 12.20 9.97
C GLU A 363 7.88 11.33 9.57
N VAL A 364 7.21 11.65 8.44
CA VAL A 364 6.08 10.86 7.95
C VAL A 364 6.55 9.50 7.44
N ALA A 365 7.75 9.41 6.84
CA ALA A 365 8.35 8.13 6.46
C ALA A 365 8.70 7.26 7.69
N LEU A 366 9.25 7.88 8.75
CA LEU A 366 9.53 7.20 10.03
C LEU A 366 8.25 6.68 10.68
N ALA A 367 7.21 7.51 10.74
CA ALA A 367 5.90 7.08 11.24
C ALA A 367 5.36 5.89 10.44
N SER A 368 5.52 5.91 9.11
CA SER A 368 5.12 4.79 8.26
C SER A 368 5.95 3.54 8.49
N LEU A 369 7.25 3.66 8.75
CA LEU A 369 8.10 2.54 9.16
C LEU A 369 7.57 1.88 10.43
N ILE A 370 7.26 2.68 11.46
CA ILE A 370 6.69 2.18 12.73
C ILE A 370 5.37 1.46 12.49
N LEU A 371 4.49 2.02 11.65
CA LEU A 371 3.21 1.40 11.31
C LEU A 371 3.36 0.08 10.54
N VAL A 372 4.33 -0.03 9.63
CA VAL A 372 4.62 -1.28 8.92
C VAL A 372 5.16 -2.35 9.87
N ILE A 373 6.05 -1.97 10.81
CA ILE A 373 6.56 -2.86 11.86
C ILE A 373 5.39 -3.36 12.71
N TRP A 374 4.52 -2.46 13.15
CA TRP A 374 3.32 -2.83 13.92
C TRP A 374 2.41 -3.79 13.16
N MET A 375 2.12 -3.53 11.88
CA MET A 375 1.33 -4.43 11.03
C MET A 375 1.94 -5.83 10.93
N TYR A 376 3.26 -5.92 10.83
CA TYR A 376 3.97 -7.19 10.73
C TYR A 376 3.83 -8.02 12.00
N TYR A 377 4.07 -7.42 13.17
CA TYR A 377 3.97 -8.12 14.45
C TYR A 377 2.51 -8.44 14.81
N GLN A 378 1.58 -7.55 14.52
CA GLN A 378 0.15 -7.80 14.70
C GLN A 378 -0.31 -9.01 13.87
N GLY A 379 0.18 -9.14 12.63
CA GLY A 379 -0.11 -10.30 11.78
C GLY A 379 0.44 -11.62 12.39
N LYS A 380 1.65 -11.60 12.93
CA LYS A 380 2.25 -12.77 13.61
C LYS A 380 1.49 -13.16 14.87
N MET A 381 1.17 -12.20 15.74
CA MET A 381 0.38 -12.44 16.95
C MET A 381 -1.02 -12.96 16.63
N GLY A 382 -1.65 -12.44 15.57
CA GLY A 382 -2.95 -12.91 15.10
C GLY A 382 -2.94 -14.39 14.71
N ILE A 383 -1.90 -14.86 14.02
CA ILE A 383 -1.75 -16.28 13.65
C ILE A 383 -1.53 -17.14 14.91
N ALA A 384 -0.67 -16.70 15.83
CA ALA A 384 -0.41 -17.43 17.08
C ALA A 384 -1.69 -17.57 17.92
N ASN A 385 -2.46 -16.49 18.06
CA ASN A 385 -3.75 -16.50 18.76
C ASN A 385 -4.75 -17.43 18.07
N GLN A 386 -4.84 -17.40 16.73
CA GLN A 386 -5.73 -18.30 15.98
C GLN A 386 -5.36 -19.78 16.20
N VAL A 387 -4.06 -20.13 16.23
CA VAL A 387 -3.63 -21.51 16.53
C VAL A 387 -4.05 -21.90 17.94
N ILE A 388 -3.83 -21.03 18.93
CA ILE A 388 -4.20 -21.27 20.32
C ILE A 388 -5.74 -21.39 20.46
N ASP A 389 -6.51 -20.54 19.81
CA ASP A 389 -7.97 -20.51 19.92
C ASP A 389 -8.66 -21.69 19.21
N HIS A 390 -8.03 -22.27 18.17
CA HIS A 390 -8.60 -23.37 17.37
C HIS A 390 -7.99 -24.75 17.70
N THR A 391 -7.00 -24.82 18.60
CA THR A 391 -6.53 -26.12 19.07
C THR A 391 -7.62 -26.84 19.87
N VAL A 392 -7.63 -28.16 19.80
CA VAL A 392 -8.55 -29.02 20.59
C VAL A 392 -8.08 -29.22 22.03
N GLU A 393 -6.82 -28.91 22.30
CA GLU A 393 -6.23 -29.01 23.64
C GLU A 393 -6.55 -27.74 24.44
N GLY A 394 -6.91 -27.94 25.69
CA GLY A 394 -7.09 -26.85 26.65
C GLY A 394 -5.74 -26.23 27.00
N ILE A 395 -5.58 -24.93 26.77
CA ILE A 395 -4.37 -24.17 27.11
C ILE A 395 -4.70 -23.19 28.22
N LEU A 396 -3.86 -23.16 29.24
CA LEU A 396 -3.86 -22.14 30.28
C LEU A 396 -2.46 -21.59 30.49
N VAL A 397 -2.36 -20.29 30.79
CA VAL A 397 -1.07 -19.64 31.13
C VAL A 397 -1.22 -18.98 32.50
N THR A 398 -0.19 -19.12 33.35
CA THR A 398 -0.13 -18.47 34.66
C THR A 398 1.07 -17.52 34.74
N ASP A 399 1.04 -16.61 35.71
CA ASP A 399 2.20 -15.87 36.16
C ASP A 399 3.15 -16.78 37.01
N ILE A 400 4.25 -16.20 37.46
CA ILE A 400 5.26 -16.91 38.31
C ILE A 400 4.67 -17.34 39.68
N HIS A 401 3.58 -16.72 40.11
CA HIS A 401 2.88 -17.04 41.38
C HIS A 401 1.76 -18.08 41.19
N GLY A 402 1.64 -18.65 39.97
CA GLY A 402 0.62 -19.62 39.63
C GLY A 402 -0.79 -19.04 39.48
N LYS A 403 -0.95 -17.74 39.27
CA LYS A 403 -2.26 -17.13 38.96
C LYS A 403 -2.52 -17.19 37.47
N ILE A 404 -3.68 -17.69 37.07
CA ILE A 404 -4.10 -17.82 35.67
C ILE A 404 -4.25 -16.42 35.04
N ILE A 405 -3.52 -16.16 33.96
CA ILE A 405 -3.55 -14.91 33.19
C ILE A 405 -4.25 -15.07 31.85
N SER A 406 -4.28 -16.29 31.28
CA SER A 406 -4.96 -16.58 30.03
C SER A 406 -5.43 -18.02 29.94
N ILE A 407 -6.53 -18.23 29.21
CA ILE A 407 -7.04 -19.54 28.80
C ILE A 407 -7.54 -19.48 27.35
N ASN A 408 -7.52 -20.62 26.65
CA ASN A 408 -8.12 -20.73 25.32
C ASN A 408 -9.57 -21.29 25.40
N PRO A 409 -10.36 -21.22 24.29
CA PRO A 409 -11.72 -21.75 24.25
C PRO A 409 -11.83 -23.24 24.57
N ALA A 410 -10.83 -24.07 24.17
CA ALA A 410 -10.84 -25.50 24.44
C ALA A 410 -10.72 -25.81 25.95
N PHE A 411 -9.92 -25.04 26.69
CA PHE A 411 -9.87 -25.15 28.15
C PHE A 411 -11.25 -24.96 28.78
N SER A 412 -11.98 -23.91 28.33
CA SER A 412 -13.33 -23.67 28.83
C SER A 412 -14.29 -24.82 28.50
N LYS A 413 -14.16 -25.39 27.29
CA LYS A 413 -14.99 -26.52 26.85
C LYS A 413 -14.70 -27.79 27.65
N ILE A 414 -13.44 -28.09 27.95
CA ILE A 414 -13.02 -29.27 28.70
C ILE A 414 -13.40 -29.14 30.17
N THR A 415 -13.13 -27.98 30.78
CA THR A 415 -13.26 -27.82 32.24
C THR A 415 -14.60 -27.28 32.71
N GLY A 416 -15.40 -26.69 31.80
CA GLY A 416 -16.64 -25.98 32.12
C GLY A 416 -16.44 -24.59 32.74
N TYR A 417 -15.21 -24.15 32.99
CA TYR A 417 -14.91 -22.82 33.52
C TYR A 417 -14.78 -21.79 32.41
N THR A 418 -15.40 -20.63 32.59
CA THR A 418 -15.20 -19.50 31.69
C THR A 418 -13.97 -18.67 32.08
N LYS A 419 -13.51 -17.81 31.18
CA LYS A 419 -12.41 -16.87 31.42
C LYS A 419 -12.63 -16.02 32.68
N ASN A 420 -13.84 -15.54 32.88
CA ASN A 420 -14.19 -14.72 34.04
C ASN A 420 -14.18 -15.50 35.37
N ASP A 421 -14.35 -16.82 35.32
CA ASP A 421 -14.33 -17.67 36.51
C ASP A 421 -12.90 -17.92 37.02
N VAL A 422 -11.88 -17.88 36.13
CA VAL A 422 -10.55 -18.41 36.44
C VAL A 422 -9.44 -17.38 36.45
N ILE A 423 -9.55 -16.27 35.74
CA ILE A 423 -8.49 -15.24 35.70
C ILE A 423 -8.17 -14.75 37.10
N GLY A 424 -6.89 -14.69 37.43
CA GLY A 424 -6.37 -14.31 38.74
C GLY A 424 -6.45 -15.41 39.82
N LYS A 425 -7.10 -16.54 39.53
CA LYS A 425 -7.15 -17.70 40.45
C LYS A 425 -6.01 -18.67 40.19
N ASN A 426 -5.72 -19.51 41.18
CA ASN A 426 -4.74 -20.61 41.03
C ASN A 426 -5.43 -21.81 40.35
N PRO A 427 -4.74 -22.55 39.44
CA PRO A 427 -5.24 -23.81 38.85
C PRO A 427 -5.69 -24.88 39.83
N ASN A 428 -5.35 -24.74 41.09
CA ASN A 428 -5.82 -25.63 42.18
C ASN A 428 -7.36 -25.72 42.25
N ILE A 429 -8.11 -24.82 41.65
CA ILE A 429 -9.58 -24.92 41.51
C ILE A 429 -10.02 -26.18 40.74
N LEU A 430 -9.12 -26.76 39.94
CA LEU A 430 -9.37 -27.99 39.19
C LEU A 430 -9.07 -29.26 39.98
N LYS A 431 -8.47 -29.18 41.18
CA LYS A 431 -8.09 -30.38 41.97
C LYS A 431 -9.29 -31.25 42.28
N SER A 432 -9.22 -32.52 41.91
CA SER A 432 -10.21 -33.56 42.28
C SER A 432 -10.06 -34.06 43.70
N GLY A 433 -8.87 -33.93 44.30
CA GLY A 433 -8.52 -34.52 45.59
C GLY A 433 -8.05 -35.96 45.52
N MET A 434 -7.95 -36.55 44.32
CA MET A 434 -7.55 -37.95 44.12
C MET A 434 -6.03 -38.18 44.17
N GLN A 435 -5.21 -37.12 43.90
CA GLN A 435 -3.77 -37.21 43.98
C GLN A 435 -3.23 -36.88 45.39
N SER A 436 -2.17 -37.58 45.77
CA SER A 436 -1.45 -37.33 47.02
C SER A 436 -0.65 -36.02 47.00
N LYS A 437 -0.21 -35.58 48.17
CA LYS A 437 0.67 -34.41 48.29
C LYS A 437 2.02 -34.66 47.58
N ASP A 438 2.57 -35.85 47.74
CA ASP A 438 3.84 -36.29 47.17
C ASP A 438 3.81 -36.23 45.62
N PHE A 439 2.65 -36.52 45.01
CA PHE A 439 2.47 -36.38 43.55
C PHE A 439 2.69 -34.92 43.09
N TYR A 440 2.12 -33.94 43.79
CA TYR A 440 2.29 -32.54 43.44
C TYR A 440 3.70 -32.02 43.73
N GLU A 441 4.36 -32.52 44.79
CA GLU A 441 5.77 -32.23 45.07
C GLU A 441 6.67 -32.78 43.95
N GLY A 442 6.46 -33.99 43.51
CA GLY A 442 7.18 -34.59 42.38
C GLY A 442 6.95 -33.83 41.07
N LEU A 443 5.73 -33.34 40.84
CA LEU A 443 5.40 -32.53 39.67
C LEU A 443 6.22 -31.23 39.68
N TRP A 444 6.22 -30.47 40.77
CA TRP A 444 6.96 -29.22 40.86
C TRP A 444 8.47 -29.41 40.82
N ASN A 445 9.01 -30.45 41.48
CA ASN A 445 10.42 -30.80 41.39
C ASN A 445 10.86 -31.10 39.94
N SER A 446 9.99 -31.75 39.16
CA SER A 446 10.27 -31.99 37.74
C SER A 446 10.30 -30.68 36.91
N ILE A 447 9.39 -29.75 37.19
CA ILE A 447 9.37 -28.44 36.50
C ILE A 447 10.62 -27.63 36.85
N GLU A 448 11.04 -27.64 38.10
CA GLU A 448 12.25 -26.92 38.54
C GLU A 448 13.52 -27.53 37.95
N ALA A 449 13.63 -28.86 37.92
CA ALA A 449 14.81 -29.55 37.41
C ALA A 449 14.91 -29.57 35.89
N ASN A 450 13.79 -29.82 35.18
CA ASN A 450 13.76 -30.10 33.75
C ASN A 450 13.11 -28.98 32.93
N GLY A 451 12.45 -28.00 33.56
CA GLY A 451 11.68 -26.95 32.90
C GLY A 451 10.27 -27.37 32.50
N PHE A 452 9.89 -28.63 32.66
CA PHE A 452 8.55 -29.11 32.35
C PHE A 452 8.18 -30.35 33.16
N TRP A 453 6.88 -30.65 33.20
CA TRP A 453 6.29 -31.90 33.67
C TRP A 453 5.20 -32.34 32.72
N GLN A 454 5.00 -33.64 32.53
CA GLN A 454 3.89 -34.22 31.79
C GLN A 454 3.40 -35.52 32.41
N GLY A 455 2.11 -35.75 32.37
CA GLY A 455 1.52 -36.97 32.90
C GLY A 455 0.00 -36.91 33.00
N GLU A 456 -0.56 -38.04 33.47
CA GLU A 456 -1.97 -38.18 33.75
C GLU A 456 -2.31 -37.58 35.12
N ILE A 457 -3.41 -36.85 35.21
CA ILE A 457 -3.89 -36.26 36.43
C ILE A 457 -5.43 -36.26 36.47
N TRP A 458 -5.98 -36.68 37.62
CA TRP A 458 -7.42 -36.53 37.85
C TRP A 458 -7.74 -35.14 38.32
N ASN A 459 -8.53 -34.43 37.52
CA ASN A 459 -9.04 -33.13 37.83
C ASN A 459 -10.58 -33.13 37.92
N LYS A 460 -11.17 -32.01 38.31
CA LYS A 460 -12.61 -31.82 38.49
C LYS A 460 -13.10 -30.65 37.64
N ARG A 461 -14.17 -30.88 36.88
CA ARG A 461 -14.87 -29.82 36.10
C ARG A 461 -15.62 -28.87 37.04
N LYS A 462 -16.15 -27.78 36.51
CA LYS A 462 -16.90 -26.80 37.27
C LYS A 462 -18.17 -27.36 37.89
N ASP A 463 -18.83 -28.34 37.26
CA ASP A 463 -20.01 -29.05 37.79
C ASP A 463 -19.68 -30.12 38.84
N GLY A 464 -18.42 -30.34 39.12
CA GLY A 464 -17.95 -31.30 40.12
C GLY A 464 -17.58 -32.69 39.57
N GLU A 465 -17.79 -32.96 38.25
CA GLU A 465 -17.44 -34.21 37.61
C GLU A 465 -15.92 -34.44 37.61
N PRO A 466 -15.38 -35.55 38.18
CA PRO A 466 -13.97 -35.89 38.05
C PRO A 466 -13.71 -36.42 36.64
N TYR A 467 -12.57 -36.02 36.04
CA TYR A 467 -12.14 -36.51 34.74
C TYR A 467 -10.64 -36.71 34.70
N LEU A 468 -10.20 -37.69 33.92
CA LEU A 468 -8.79 -37.95 33.66
C LEU A 468 -8.32 -37.07 32.53
N GLN A 469 -7.24 -36.32 32.73
CA GLN A 469 -6.61 -35.55 31.68
C GLN A 469 -5.13 -35.88 31.57
N TRP A 470 -4.62 -35.79 30.32
CA TRP A 470 -3.19 -35.69 30.10
C TRP A 470 -2.81 -34.19 30.21
N LEU A 471 -1.86 -33.89 31.09
CA LEU A 471 -1.44 -32.52 31.38
C LEU A 471 0.06 -32.37 31.12
N THR A 472 0.46 -31.37 30.36
CA THR A 472 1.84 -30.92 30.21
C THR A 472 1.95 -29.53 30.79
N ILE A 473 2.89 -29.28 31.71
CA ILE A 473 3.21 -27.95 32.25
C ILE A 473 4.63 -27.61 31.85
N SER A 474 4.84 -26.47 31.24
CA SER A 474 6.14 -25.96 30.81
C SER A 474 6.44 -24.60 31.45
N ALA A 475 7.66 -24.43 31.97
CA ALA A 475 8.17 -23.15 32.43
C ALA A 475 8.61 -22.30 31.20
N ILE A 476 8.02 -21.12 31.06
CA ILE A 476 8.41 -20.14 30.04
C ILE A 476 9.49 -19.25 30.62
N LYS A 477 10.64 -19.19 29.95
CA LYS A 477 11.80 -18.40 30.38
C LYS A 477 12.03 -17.20 29.50
N ASN A 478 12.52 -16.11 30.08
CA ASN A 478 13.00 -14.95 29.33
C ASN A 478 14.39 -15.21 28.71
N ASP A 479 14.92 -14.23 27.97
CA ASP A 479 16.26 -14.33 27.34
C ASP A 479 17.41 -14.48 28.35
N ALA A 480 17.20 -14.09 29.61
CA ALA A 480 18.15 -14.29 30.72
C ALA A 480 18.06 -15.67 31.37
N GLY A 481 17.14 -16.54 30.91
CA GLY A 481 16.92 -17.88 31.46
C GLY A 481 16.05 -17.93 32.71
N GLU A 482 15.48 -16.81 33.15
CA GLU A 482 14.59 -16.74 34.32
C GLU A 482 13.16 -17.12 33.94
N VAL A 483 12.50 -17.89 34.80
CA VAL A 483 11.09 -18.28 34.60
C VAL A 483 10.20 -17.04 34.79
N VAL A 484 9.40 -16.74 33.77
CA VAL A 484 8.47 -15.61 33.79
C VAL A 484 7.00 -16.04 33.82
N GLN A 485 6.68 -17.25 33.37
CA GLN A 485 5.33 -17.77 33.27
C GLN A 485 5.35 -19.30 33.25
N TYR A 486 4.18 -19.94 33.47
CA TYR A 486 3.98 -21.36 33.19
C TYR A 486 2.84 -21.51 32.18
N ALA A 487 3.00 -22.43 31.22
CA ALA A 487 1.98 -22.85 30.29
C ALA A 487 1.54 -24.28 30.59
N GLY A 488 0.25 -24.47 30.78
CA GLY A 488 -0.37 -25.78 30.91
C GLY A 488 -1.15 -26.15 29.66
N MET A 489 -0.91 -27.32 29.08
CA MET A 489 -1.68 -27.90 27.99
C MET A 489 -2.37 -29.16 28.47
N CYS A 490 -3.69 -29.27 28.27
CA CYS A 490 -4.48 -30.39 28.79
C CYS A 490 -5.40 -30.98 27.72
N SER A 491 -5.42 -32.32 27.67
CA SER A 491 -6.31 -33.11 26.82
C SER A 491 -7.21 -33.97 27.69
N ASP A 492 -8.50 -34.00 27.43
CA ASP A 492 -9.47 -34.88 28.09
C ASP A 492 -9.29 -36.31 27.59
N MET A 493 -8.95 -37.23 28.50
CA MET A 493 -8.74 -38.63 28.20
C MET A 493 -10.01 -39.46 28.39
N SER A 494 -11.08 -38.92 28.92
CA SER A 494 -12.33 -39.63 29.21
C SER A 494 -12.99 -40.28 27.98
N SER A 495 -12.75 -39.69 26.80
CA SER A 495 -13.32 -40.19 25.52
C SER A 495 -12.43 -41.26 24.83
N ARG A 496 -11.18 -41.45 25.24
CA ARG A 496 -10.29 -42.46 24.63
C ARG A 496 -10.56 -43.87 25.14
N ASN A 497 -11.01 -44.04 26.39
CA ASN A 497 -11.28 -45.35 26.99
C ASN A 497 -12.59 -46.01 26.48
N VAL A 498 -13.42 -45.33 25.69
CA VAL A 498 -14.67 -45.89 25.16
C VAL A 498 -14.48 -46.64 23.84
N LYS A 499 -13.32 -46.59 23.21
CA LYS A 499 -13.04 -47.26 21.92
C LYS A 499 -12.18 -48.57 22.08
N GLU A 500 -11.72 -48.88 23.28
CA GLU A 500 -10.94 -50.10 23.54
C GLU A 500 -11.64 -51.09 24.52
N ALA A 501 -12.92 -50.88 24.79
CA ALA A 501 -13.78 -51.82 25.52
C ALA A 501 -14.90 -52.34 24.53
#